data_f87f47c1644d65deb59871305ad7954b
#
_entry.id   f87f47c1644d65deb59871305ad7954b
#
_cell.length_a   1.000
_cell.length_b   1.000
_cell.length_c   1.000
_cell.angle_alpha   90.00
_cell.angle_beta   90.00
_cell.angle_gamma   90.00
#
_symmetry.space_group_name_H-M   'P 1'
#
loop_
_entity.id
_entity.type
_entity.pdbx_description
1 polymer ?
#
loop_
_entity_poly.entity_id
_entity_poly.type
_entity_poly.pdbx_seq_one_letter_code
_entity_poly.pdbx_strand_id
1 'polypeptide(L)'
;MSSYTILITKRFEKDLEICKKRGLKLSLLYTVIEQLKLNGTLPKQYRAHKLSGNYANYWECHIKGDWLLIWEQNDDELILILTSTGTHSDLF
;
A
#
# COMPACT_ATOMS: atom_id res chain seq x y z
N MET A 1 13.37 7.64 -17.16
CA MET A 1 13.36 6.80 -15.95
C MET A 1 12.11 5.95 -15.91
N SER A 2 12.29 4.69 -15.56
CA SER A 2 11.17 3.77 -15.44
C SER A 2 10.43 3.98 -14.12
N SER A 3 9.12 3.95 -14.16
CA SER A 3 8.30 3.94 -12.96
C SER A 3 7.43 2.69 -12.98
N TYR A 4 6.89 2.36 -11.82
CA TYR A 4 6.04 1.18 -11.70
C TYR A 4 4.64 1.44 -12.29
N THR A 5 4.07 0.42 -12.90
CA THR A 5 2.67 0.42 -13.29
C THR A 5 1.83 0.08 -12.07
N ILE A 6 0.81 0.88 -11.78
CA ILE A 6 -0.06 0.68 -10.62
C ILE A 6 -1.32 -0.05 -11.06
N LEU A 7 -1.57 -1.20 -10.43
CA LEU A 7 -2.82 -1.94 -10.55
C LEU A 7 -3.49 -1.95 -9.18
N ILE A 8 -4.81 -1.98 -9.15
CA ILE A 8 -5.55 -2.03 -7.88
C ILE A 8 -6.54 -3.19 -7.90
N THR A 9 -6.78 -3.76 -6.71
CA THR A 9 -7.78 -4.81 -6.54
C THR A 9 -9.14 -4.19 -6.25
N LYS A 10 -10.20 -4.97 -6.45
CA LYS A 10 -11.55 -4.52 -6.05
C LYS A 10 -11.63 -4.28 -4.55
N ARG A 11 -10.92 -5.07 -3.77
CA ARG A 11 -10.86 -4.87 -2.33
C ARG A 11 -10.26 -3.51 -1.99
N PHE A 12 -9.16 -3.14 -2.68
CA PHE A 12 -8.52 -1.87 -2.45
C PHE A 12 -9.48 -0.71 -2.73
N GLU A 13 -10.27 -0.80 -3.81
CA GLU A 13 -11.27 0.22 -4.14
C GLU A 13 -12.29 0.37 -3.01
N LYS A 14 -12.79 -0.75 -2.47
CA LYS A 14 -13.72 -0.73 -1.34
C LYS A 14 -13.08 -0.15 -0.09
N ASP A 15 -11.83 -0.52 0.16
CA ASP A 15 -11.09 -0.02 1.32
C ASP A 15 -10.90 1.49 1.25
N LEU A 16 -10.64 2.04 0.05
CA LEU A 16 -10.55 3.49 -0.15
C LEU A 16 -11.84 4.19 0.25
N GLU A 17 -12.98 3.65 -0.16
CA GLU A 17 -14.28 4.22 0.20
C GLU A 17 -14.49 4.23 1.71
N ILE A 18 -14.11 3.15 2.39
CA ILE A 18 -14.21 3.06 3.85
C ILE A 18 -13.30 4.10 4.52
N CYS A 19 -12.07 4.22 4.04
CA CYS A 19 -11.12 5.22 4.58
C CYS A 19 -11.66 6.64 4.39
N LYS A 20 -12.23 6.92 3.23
CA LYS A 20 -12.82 8.21 2.92
C LYS A 20 -13.99 8.52 3.86
N LYS A 21 -14.87 7.55 4.09
CA LYS A 21 -16.01 7.71 5.01
C LYS A 21 -15.57 7.95 6.44
N ARG A 22 -14.45 7.37 6.85
CA ARG A 22 -13.87 7.58 8.19
C ARG A 22 -13.17 8.91 8.33
N GLY A 23 -13.07 9.69 7.25
CA GLY A 23 -12.42 10.97 7.28
C GLY A 23 -10.90 10.91 7.28
N LEU A 24 -10.32 9.78 6.86
CA LEU A 24 -8.87 9.66 6.74
C LEU A 24 -8.38 10.56 5.59
N LYS A 25 -7.20 11.14 5.80
CA LYS A 25 -6.63 12.06 4.82
C LYS A 25 -5.99 11.29 3.67
N LEU A 26 -6.74 11.06 2.60
CA LEU A 26 -6.29 10.25 1.47
C LEU A 26 -5.03 10.77 0.79
N SER A 27 -4.74 12.06 0.89
CA SER A 27 -3.50 12.63 0.35
C SER A 27 -2.26 11.98 0.96
N LEU A 28 -2.33 11.51 2.22
CA LEU A 28 -1.22 10.81 2.86
C LEU A 28 -0.97 9.47 2.19
N LEU A 29 -2.04 8.75 1.86
CA LEU A 29 -1.95 7.49 1.14
C LEU A 29 -1.38 7.71 -0.27
N TYR A 30 -1.89 8.71 -0.99
CA TYR A 30 -1.42 8.99 -2.34
C TYR A 30 0.05 9.39 -2.39
N THR A 31 0.54 10.10 -1.38
CA THR A 31 1.95 10.43 -1.27
C THR A 31 2.81 9.17 -1.19
N VAL A 32 2.38 8.19 -0.38
CA VAL A 32 3.09 6.91 -0.26
C VAL A 32 3.07 6.16 -1.58
N ILE A 33 1.91 6.08 -2.22
CA ILE A 33 1.78 5.38 -3.51
C ILE A 33 2.67 6.03 -4.57
N GLU A 34 2.73 7.35 -4.61
CA GLU A 34 3.58 8.06 -5.58
C GLU A 34 5.06 7.73 -5.36
N GLN A 35 5.51 7.68 -4.11
CA GLN A 35 6.89 7.31 -3.80
C GLN A 35 7.21 5.88 -4.23
N LEU A 36 6.28 4.94 -3.98
CA LEU A 36 6.45 3.57 -4.44
C LEU A 36 6.51 3.50 -5.96
N LYS A 37 5.64 4.24 -6.64
CA LYS A 37 5.59 4.27 -8.09
C LYS A 37 6.92 4.74 -8.70
N LEU A 38 7.50 5.77 -8.12
CA LEU A 38 8.74 6.37 -8.65
C LEU A 38 9.98 5.58 -8.25
N ASN A 39 10.02 5.03 -7.05
CA ASN A 39 11.26 4.50 -6.48
C ASN A 39 11.23 3.00 -6.15
N GLY A 40 10.06 2.41 -6.02
CA GLY A 40 9.92 1.02 -5.56
C GLY A 40 10.28 0.82 -4.10
N THR A 41 10.59 1.89 -3.37
CA THR A 41 10.95 1.86 -1.95
C THR A 41 10.33 3.06 -1.25
N LEU A 42 10.35 3.02 0.09
CA LEU A 42 9.80 4.09 0.92
C LEU A 42 10.81 4.55 1.97
N PRO A 43 10.72 5.81 2.42
CA PRO A 43 11.49 6.27 3.57
C PRO A 43 11.22 5.41 4.81
N LYS A 44 12.20 5.33 5.72
CA LYS A 44 12.14 4.47 6.91
C LYS A 44 10.93 4.74 7.80
N GLN A 45 10.43 5.97 7.80
CA GLN A 45 9.28 6.35 8.64
C GLN A 45 8.02 5.54 8.34
N TYR A 46 7.90 5.00 7.13
CA TYR A 46 6.74 4.21 6.75
C TYR A 46 6.87 2.73 7.11
N ARG A 47 8.03 2.29 7.59
CA ARG A 47 8.28 0.92 8.04
C ARG A 47 7.90 -0.16 7.02
N ALA A 48 8.23 0.06 5.76
CA ALA A 48 7.93 -0.92 4.72
C ALA A 48 8.66 -2.23 5.00
N HIS A 49 7.94 -3.34 4.93
CA HIS A 49 8.52 -4.67 5.16
C HIS A 49 7.67 -5.74 4.50
N LYS A 50 8.28 -6.87 4.21
CA LYS A 50 7.56 -8.04 3.70
C LYS A 50 6.86 -8.76 4.83
N LEU A 51 5.64 -9.23 4.55
CA LEU A 51 4.90 -10.06 5.48
C LEU A 51 5.40 -11.51 5.40
N SER A 52 4.99 -12.35 6.34
CA SER A 52 5.39 -13.76 6.41
C SER A 52 4.18 -14.67 6.47
N GLY A 53 4.42 -15.99 6.47
CA GLY A 53 3.36 -16.98 6.53
C GLY A 53 2.47 -16.93 5.29
N ASN A 54 1.17 -16.89 5.50
CA ASN A 54 0.19 -16.86 4.41
C ASN A 54 0.25 -15.58 3.56
N TYR A 55 0.96 -14.56 4.03
CA TYR A 55 1.08 -13.27 3.35
C TYR A 55 2.49 -13.02 2.82
N ALA A 56 3.28 -14.07 2.64
CA ALA A 56 4.71 -13.95 2.32
C ALA A 56 5.03 -13.17 1.05
N ASN A 57 4.09 -13.09 0.11
CA ASN A 57 4.30 -12.36 -1.15
C ASN A 57 3.89 -10.90 -1.08
N TYR A 58 3.44 -10.45 0.07
CA TYR A 58 2.91 -9.09 0.23
C TYR A 58 3.86 -8.22 1.02
N TRP A 59 3.82 -6.93 0.70
CA TRP A 59 4.49 -5.87 1.45
C TRP A 59 3.46 -5.11 2.26
N GLU A 60 3.91 -4.54 3.37
CA GLU A 60 3.08 -3.70 4.23
C GLU A 60 3.87 -2.47 4.63
N CYS A 61 3.19 -1.33 4.74
CA CYS A 61 3.78 -0.14 5.34
C CYS A 61 2.73 0.59 6.19
N HIS A 62 3.21 1.51 7.02
CA HIS A 62 2.37 2.36 7.87
C HIS A 62 2.23 3.73 7.21
N ILE A 63 0.98 4.10 6.88
CA ILE A 63 0.70 5.43 6.33
C ILE A 63 0.79 6.47 7.46
N LYS A 64 0.03 6.20 8.53
CA LYS A 64 0.01 7.03 9.74
C LYS A 64 -0.62 6.22 10.86
N GLY A 65 0.07 6.08 12.01
CA GLY A 65 -0.43 5.26 13.10
C GLY A 65 -0.65 3.83 12.67
N ASP A 66 -1.85 3.28 12.90
CA ASP A 66 -2.17 1.91 12.50
C ASP A 66 -2.88 1.82 11.14
N TRP A 67 -2.86 2.88 10.35
CA TRP A 67 -3.37 2.87 8.98
C TRP A 67 -2.30 2.28 8.06
N LEU A 68 -2.60 1.13 7.47
CA LEU A 68 -1.67 0.31 6.70
C LEU A 68 -2.00 0.33 5.21
N LEU A 69 -0.98 0.09 4.40
CA LEU A 69 -1.12 -0.22 2.98
C LEU A 69 -0.46 -1.56 2.73
N ILE A 70 -1.16 -2.46 2.04
CA ILE A 70 -0.64 -3.76 1.64
C ILE A 70 -0.62 -3.84 0.12
N TRP A 71 0.51 -4.31 -0.43
CA TRP A 71 0.67 -4.41 -1.88
C TRP A 71 1.56 -5.59 -2.27
N GLU A 72 1.50 -5.98 -3.54
CA GLU A 72 2.46 -6.89 -4.16
C GLU A 72 3.36 -6.08 -5.07
N GLN A 73 4.60 -6.49 -5.22
CA GLN A 73 5.59 -5.76 -6.01
C GLN A 73 6.41 -6.71 -6.86
N ASN A 74 6.44 -6.43 -8.16
CA ASN A 74 7.29 -7.15 -9.12
C ASN A 74 8.31 -6.15 -9.66
N ASP A 75 9.55 -6.27 -9.21
CA ASP A 75 10.62 -5.36 -9.60
C ASP A 75 11.15 -5.63 -11.01
N ASP A 76 10.99 -6.86 -11.50
CA ASP A 76 11.45 -7.21 -12.85
C ASP A 76 10.54 -6.59 -13.91
N GLU A 77 9.23 -6.62 -13.68
CA GLU A 77 8.24 -6.08 -14.60
C GLU A 77 7.77 -4.67 -14.22
N LEU A 78 8.25 -4.14 -13.11
CA LEU A 78 7.89 -2.83 -12.58
C LEU A 78 6.37 -2.68 -12.40
N ILE A 79 5.80 -3.61 -11.63
CA ILE A 79 4.37 -3.62 -11.34
C ILE A 79 4.15 -3.57 -9.84
N LEU A 80 3.22 -2.71 -9.42
CA LEU A 80 2.71 -2.66 -8.05
C LEU A 80 1.23 -3.00 -8.09
N ILE A 81 0.80 -3.95 -7.27
CA ILE A 81 -0.62 -4.28 -7.13
C ILE A 81 -1.05 -3.84 -5.73
N LEU A 82 -1.82 -2.76 -5.66
CA LEU A 82 -2.35 -2.26 -4.40
C LEU A 82 -3.50 -3.16 -3.97
N THR A 83 -3.28 -3.91 -2.89
CA THR A 83 -4.14 -5.01 -2.49
C THR A 83 -5.20 -4.59 -1.50
N SER A 84 -4.82 -3.85 -0.46
CA SER A 84 -5.76 -3.41 0.57
C SER A 84 -5.16 -2.26 1.39
N THR A 85 -6.03 -1.51 2.06
CA THR A 85 -5.62 -0.45 2.98
C THR A 85 -6.67 -0.31 4.08
N GLY A 86 -6.22 -0.01 5.30
CA GLY A 86 -7.08 0.12 6.46
C GLY A 86 -6.30 -0.10 7.74
N THR A 87 -6.99 -0.26 8.86
CA THR A 87 -6.34 -0.56 10.13
C THR A 87 -6.00 -2.04 10.20
N HIS A 88 -5.18 -2.42 11.20
CA HIS A 88 -4.86 -3.83 11.46
C HIS A 88 -6.13 -4.67 11.60
N SER A 89 -7.11 -4.17 12.34
CA SER A 89 -8.39 -4.87 12.55
C SER A 89 -9.18 -5.04 11.26
N ASP A 90 -9.05 -4.10 10.32
CA ASP A 90 -9.74 -4.19 9.03
C ASP A 90 -9.11 -5.25 8.12
N LEU A 91 -7.80 -5.45 8.21
CA LEU A 91 -7.05 -6.23 7.23
C LEU A 91 -6.70 -7.65 7.69
N PHE A 92 -6.66 -7.89 9.00
CA PHE A 92 -6.25 -9.17 9.58
C PHE A 92 -7.25 -9.75 10.61
#